data_0c264a9fdfc944cfc4e17e8b77a488f2
#
_entry.id   0c264a9fdfc944cfc4e17e8b77a488f2
#
_cell.length_a   1.000
_cell.length_b   1.000
_cell.length_c   1.000
_cell.angle_alpha   90.00
_cell.angle_beta   90.00
_cell.angle_gamma   90.00
#
_symmetry.space_group_name_H-M   'P 1'
#
loop_
_entity.id
_entity.type
_entity.pdbx_description
1 polymer ?
#
loop_
_entity_poly.entity_id
_entity_poly.type
_entity_poly.pdbx_seq_one_letter_code
_entity_poly.pdbx_strand_id
1 'polypeptide(L)'
;MPSGLFATLFPAVPRRLPYARGLNIAFRTAHLVTSGILLGGHVFDIAPYRLIVFLYLTIASGAGLISLELYRSCRWAYEGVGLLVEIKLLLLIAAGIWWDQRAPLIILVVILGSGGAHMPARYRHYSLLHGRVLDEHSSPQT
;
A
#
# COMPACT_ATOMS: atom_id res chain seq x y z
N MET A 1 -21.29 -13.51 20.13
CA MET A 1 -21.18 -13.57 18.65
C MET A 1 -20.75 -12.22 18.18
N PRO A 2 -19.66 -12.05 17.42
CA PRO A 2 -19.31 -10.75 16.86
C PRO A 2 -20.42 -10.29 15.93
N SER A 3 -20.85 -9.04 16.07
CA SER A 3 -21.88 -8.40 15.24
C SER A 3 -21.52 -8.58 13.75
N GLY A 4 -22.51 -8.85 12.88
CA GLY A 4 -22.29 -9.22 11.48
C GLY A 4 -21.37 -8.28 10.69
N LEU A 5 -21.30 -6.98 11.03
CA LEU A 5 -20.40 -6.00 10.42
C LEU A 5 -18.91 -6.31 10.72
N PHE A 6 -18.60 -6.69 11.97
CA PHE A 6 -17.22 -7.00 12.37
C PHE A 6 -16.69 -8.26 11.67
N ALA A 7 -17.53 -9.31 11.58
CA ALA A 7 -17.19 -10.53 10.85
C ALA A 7 -17.03 -10.27 9.32
N THR A 8 -17.73 -9.27 8.80
CA THR A 8 -17.62 -8.86 7.40
C THR A 8 -16.33 -8.09 7.13
N LEU A 9 -15.89 -7.20 8.02
CA LEU A 9 -14.67 -6.42 7.88
C LEU A 9 -13.40 -7.21 8.19
N PHE A 10 -13.49 -8.15 9.14
CA PHE A 10 -12.37 -8.97 9.61
C PHE A 10 -12.66 -10.47 9.46
N PRO A 11 -12.80 -10.96 8.20
CA PRO A 11 -13.09 -12.37 7.97
C PRO A 11 -11.95 -13.25 8.52
N ALA A 12 -12.31 -14.41 9.10
CA ALA A 12 -11.35 -15.39 9.59
C ALA A 12 -10.48 -15.96 8.45
N VAL A 13 -11.07 -16.10 7.26
CA VAL A 13 -10.38 -16.50 6.03
C VAL A 13 -10.43 -15.34 5.04
N PRO A 14 -9.29 -14.90 4.48
CA PRO A 14 -9.26 -13.83 3.48
C PRO A 14 -10.16 -14.15 2.28
N ARG A 15 -10.90 -13.15 1.80
CA ARG A 15 -11.79 -13.34 0.65
C ARG A 15 -10.99 -13.61 -0.61
N ARG A 16 -11.46 -14.56 -1.40
CA ARG A 16 -10.89 -14.85 -2.72
C ARG A 16 -11.61 -14.01 -3.77
N LEU A 17 -10.86 -13.18 -4.48
CA LEU A 17 -11.36 -12.44 -5.64
C LEU A 17 -10.94 -13.19 -6.91
N PRO A 18 -11.86 -13.51 -7.82
CA PRO A 18 -11.50 -14.05 -9.14
C PRO A 18 -10.62 -13.02 -9.85
N TYR A 19 -9.57 -13.50 -10.53
CA TYR A 19 -8.58 -12.66 -11.24
C TYR A 19 -7.74 -11.70 -10.34
N ALA A 20 -7.80 -11.83 -9.01
CA ALA A 20 -7.07 -10.96 -8.06
C ALA A 20 -5.58 -10.82 -8.42
N ARG A 21 -4.92 -11.91 -8.86
CA ARG A 21 -3.51 -11.89 -9.27
C ARG A 21 -3.29 -10.98 -10.48
N GLY A 22 -4.13 -11.10 -11.52
CA GLY A 22 -4.03 -10.26 -12.73
C GLY A 22 -4.29 -8.78 -12.42
N LEU A 23 -5.33 -8.48 -11.64
CA LEU A 23 -5.64 -7.12 -11.20
C LEU A 23 -4.50 -6.52 -10.37
N ASN A 24 -3.94 -7.28 -9.44
CA ASN A 24 -2.82 -6.82 -8.62
C ASN A 24 -1.59 -6.49 -9.49
N ILE A 25 -1.28 -7.36 -10.48
CA ILE A 25 -0.17 -7.12 -11.41
C ILE A 25 -0.44 -5.86 -12.22
N ALA A 26 -1.64 -5.70 -12.79
CA ALA A 26 -2.01 -4.55 -13.60
C ALA A 26 -1.91 -3.22 -12.82
N PHE A 27 -2.55 -3.15 -11.63
CA PHE A 27 -2.48 -1.95 -10.79
C PHE A 27 -1.06 -1.66 -10.31
N ARG A 28 -0.29 -2.68 -9.94
CA ARG A 28 1.10 -2.52 -9.50
C ARG A 28 2.00 -2.00 -10.63
N THR A 29 1.86 -2.55 -11.83
CA THR A 29 2.61 -2.09 -13.00
C THR A 29 2.25 -0.64 -13.35
N ALA A 30 0.97 -0.32 -13.43
CA ALA A 30 0.51 1.03 -13.66
C ALA A 30 1.04 2.01 -12.61
N HIS A 31 0.95 1.63 -11.33
CA HIS A 31 1.44 2.44 -10.21
C HIS A 31 2.94 2.69 -10.28
N LEU A 32 3.74 1.66 -10.58
CA LEU A 32 5.20 1.78 -10.71
C LEU A 32 5.59 2.69 -11.87
N VAL A 33 4.96 2.53 -13.04
CA VAL A 33 5.25 3.36 -14.22
C VAL A 33 4.91 4.82 -13.94
N THR A 34 3.71 5.10 -13.47
CA THR A 34 3.23 6.48 -13.27
C THR A 34 3.95 7.17 -12.11
N SER A 35 4.23 6.46 -11.01
CA SER A 35 5.01 7.01 -9.89
C SER A 35 6.48 7.25 -10.27
N GLY A 36 7.07 6.41 -11.12
CA GLY A 36 8.41 6.62 -11.67
C GLY A 36 8.49 7.88 -12.52
N ILE A 37 7.49 8.13 -13.39
CA ILE A 37 7.39 9.37 -14.18
C ILE A 37 7.24 10.59 -13.26
N LEU A 38 6.39 10.51 -12.23
CA LEU A 38 6.23 11.59 -11.25
C LEU A 38 7.53 11.89 -10.51
N LEU A 39 8.22 10.86 -10.02
CA LEU A 39 9.51 11.02 -9.35
C LEU A 39 10.51 11.72 -10.24
N GLY A 40 10.70 11.23 -11.47
CA GLY A 40 11.60 11.85 -12.46
C GLY A 40 11.19 13.29 -12.76
N GLY A 41 9.90 13.55 -12.95
CA GLY A 41 9.37 14.88 -13.18
C GLY A 41 9.69 15.87 -12.06
N HIS A 42 9.57 15.45 -10.79
CA HIS A 42 9.91 16.30 -9.65
C HIS A 42 11.42 16.47 -9.45
N VAL A 43 12.21 15.42 -9.70
CA VAL A 43 13.68 15.48 -9.61
C VAL A 43 14.28 16.42 -10.68
N PHE A 44 13.72 16.38 -11.89
CA PHE A 44 14.17 17.23 -13.01
C PHE A 44 13.41 18.55 -13.15
N ASP A 45 12.63 18.91 -12.12
CA ASP A 45 11.86 20.16 -12.03
C ASP A 45 10.95 20.45 -13.25
N ILE A 46 10.30 19.40 -13.74
CA ILE A 46 9.29 19.51 -14.80
C ILE A 46 8.07 20.25 -14.27
N ALA A 47 7.53 21.16 -15.07
CA ALA A 47 6.37 21.96 -14.71
C ALA A 47 5.19 21.09 -14.24
N PRO A 48 4.60 21.35 -13.07
CA PRO A 48 3.60 20.49 -12.42
C PRO A 48 2.38 20.16 -13.29
N TYR A 49 1.93 21.09 -14.12
CA TYR A 49 0.79 20.88 -15.02
C TYR A 49 1.00 19.75 -16.03
N ARG A 50 2.26 19.46 -16.40
CA ARG A 50 2.60 18.33 -17.28
C ARG A 50 2.54 16.99 -16.56
N LEU A 51 2.63 16.99 -15.25
CA LEU A 51 2.65 15.79 -14.41
C LEU A 51 1.27 15.41 -13.87
N ILE A 52 0.26 16.29 -14.05
CA ILE A 52 -1.05 16.13 -13.40
C ILE A 52 -1.76 14.83 -13.79
N VAL A 53 -1.65 14.40 -15.04
CA VAL A 53 -2.25 13.15 -15.53
C VAL A 53 -1.59 11.95 -14.85
N PHE A 54 -0.26 11.96 -14.71
CA PHE A 54 0.47 10.90 -14.03
C PHE A 54 0.20 10.87 -12.54
N LEU A 55 -0.06 12.03 -11.92
CA LEU A 55 -0.50 12.13 -10.53
C LEU A 55 -1.85 11.40 -10.33
N TYR A 56 -2.86 11.71 -11.16
CA TYR A 56 -4.16 11.04 -11.05
C TYR A 56 -4.07 9.53 -11.33
N LEU A 57 -3.29 9.12 -12.32
CA LEU A 57 -3.07 7.70 -12.59
C LEU A 57 -2.36 6.98 -11.45
N THR A 58 -1.39 7.63 -10.80
CA THR A 58 -0.71 7.09 -9.61
C THR A 58 -1.67 6.95 -8.45
N ILE A 59 -2.50 7.97 -8.19
CA ILE A 59 -3.53 7.91 -7.13
C ILE A 59 -4.54 6.80 -7.44
N ALA A 60 -5.07 6.74 -8.65
CA ALA A 60 -6.06 5.74 -9.03
C ALA A 60 -5.52 4.30 -8.93
N SER A 61 -4.30 4.06 -9.43
CA SER A 61 -3.67 2.74 -9.35
C SER A 61 -3.31 2.37 -7.91
N GLY A 62 -2.84 3.31 -7.10
CA GLY A 62 -2.57 3.11 -5.67
C GLY A 62 -3.84 2.83 -4.88
N ALA A 63 -4.92 3.57 -5.12
CA ALA A 63 -6.23 3.31 -4.53
C ALA A 63 -6.77 1.92 -4.93
N GLY A 64 -6.57 1.51 -6.18
CA GLY A 64 -6.91 0.16 -6.64
C GLY A 64 -6.16 -0.92 -5.86
N LEU A 65 -4.85 -0.77 -5.64
CA LEU A 65 -4.06 -1.70 -4.84
C LEU A 65 -4.56 -1.78 -3.39
N ILE A 66 -4.80 -0.64 -2.73
CA ILE A 66 -5.33 -0.58 -1.36
C ILE A 66 -6.71 -1.24 -1.31
N SER A 67 -7.59 -0.96 -2.28
CA SER A 67 -8.93 -1.54 -2.34
C SER A 67 -8.90 -3.06 -2.47
N LEU A 68 -7.97 -3.63 -3.25
CA LEU A 68 -7.78 -5.08 -3.36
C LEU A 68 -7.38 -5.70 -2.01
N GLU A 69 -6.48 -5.08 -1.27
CA GLU A 69 -6.04 -5.58 0.04
C GLU A 69 -7.13 -5.45 1.10
N LEU A 70 -7.83 -4.30 1.16
CA LEU A 70 -8.96 -4.09 2.07
C LEU A 70 -10.12 -5.05 1.79
N TYR A 71 -10.39 -5.34 0.51
CA TYR A 71 -11.42 -6.32 0.15
C TYR A 71 -11.08 -7.72 0.68
N ARG A 72 -9.82 -8.12 0.64
CA ARG A 72 -9.35 -9.40 1.17
C ARG A 72 -9.53 -9.49 2.68
N SER A 73 -9.07 -8.48 3.41
CA SER A 73 -9.28 -8.34 4.85
C SER A 73 -8.81 -6.96 5.33
N CYS A 74 -9.61 -6.28 6.14
CA CYS A 74 -9.20 -5.03 6.78
C CYS A 74 -8.07 -5.22 7.82
N ARG A 75 -7.69 -6.46 8.15
CA ARG A 75 -6.53 -6.76 9.01
C ARG A 75 -5.23 -6.18 8.45
N TRP A 76 -5.13 -6.12 7.13
CA TRP A 76 -3.99 -5.56 6.43
C TRP A 76 -3.60 -4.16 6.94
N ALA A 77 -4.55 -3.31 7.31
CA ALA A 77 -4.30 -1.93 7.73
C ALA A 77 -3.41 -1.81 8.98
N TYR A 78 -3.50 -2.77 9.92
CA TYR A 78 -2.66 -2.78 11.13
C TYR A 78 -1.54 -3.83 11.12
N GLU A 79 -1.31 -4.46 9.98
CA GLU A 79 -0.11 -5.26 9.72
C GLU A 79 1.06 -4.36 9.28
N GLY A 80 2.29 -4.85 9.41
CA GLY A 80 3.49 -4.08 9.09
C GLY A 80 3.51 -3.49 7.68
N VAL A 81 2.91 -4.17 6.71
CA VAL A 81 2.78 -3.67 5.32
C VAL A 81 1.80 -2.50 5.23
N GLY A 82 0.66 -2.58 5.92
CA GLY A 82 -0.32 -1.50 5.96
C GLY A 82 0.25 -0.24 6.59
N LEU A 83 0.93 -0.38 7.73
CA LEU A 83 1.61 0.74 8.38
C LEU A 83 2.63 1.43 7.46
N LEU A 84 3.41 0.67 6.69
CA LEU A 84 4.32 1.25 5.70
C LEU A 84 3.60 2.05 4.62
N VAL A 85 2.41 1.62 4.21
CA VAL A 85 1.59 2.37 3.24
C VAL A 85 1.08 3.66 3.88
N GLU A 86 0.64 3.63 5.13
CA GLU A 86 0.19 4.82 5.87
C GLU A 86 1.32 5.84 6.02
N ILE A 87 2.53 5.41 6.40
CA ILE A 87 3.71 6.28 6.47
C ILE A 87 4.01 6.91 5.11
N LYS A 88 3.95 6.15 4.03
CA LYS A 88 4.16 6.68 2.67
C LYS A 88 3.10 7.73 2.29
N LEU A 89 1.83 7.51 2.65
CA LEU A 89 0.77 8.47 2.41
C LEU A 89 1.00 9.78 3.19
N LEU A 90 1.44 9.70 4.45
CA LEU A 90 1.80 10.87 5.24
C LEU A 90 2.97 11.64 4.64
N LEU A 91 4.01 10.95 4.14
CA LEU A 91 5.14 11.57 3.45
C LEU A 91 4.71 12.24 2.15
N LEU A 92 3.77 11.68 1.39
CA LEU A 92 3.22 12.29 0.18
C LEU A 92 2.41 13.54 0.50
N ILE A 93 1.61 13.54 1.58
CA ILE A 93 0.92 14.73 2.08
C ILE A 93 1.95 15.81 2.46
N ALA A 94 3.00 15.42 3.20
CA ALA A 94 4.09 16.31 3.56
C ALA A 94 4.78 16.92 2.33
N ALA A 95 5.03 16.12 1.28
CA ALA A 95 5.60 16.61 0.01
C ALA A 95 4.69 17.64 -0.70
N GLY A 96 3.38 17.52 -0.56
CA GLY A 96 2.42 18.50 -1.06
C GLY A 96 2.41 19.82 -0.25
N ILE A 97 2.64 19.74 1.08
CA ILE A 97 2.68 20.91 1.98
C ILE A 97 4.02 21.64 1.86
N TRP A 98 5.13 20.90 1.93
CA TRP A 98 6.50 21.44 1.83
C TRP A 98 7.03 21.25 0.40
N TRP A 99 6.55 22.09 -0.49
CA TRP A 99 6.82 21.96 -1.93
C TRP A 99 8.30 21.93 -2.30
N ASP A 100 9.15 22.69 -1.59
CA ASP A 100 10.59 22.72 -1.81
C ASP A 100 11.29 21.41 -1.43
N GLN A 101 10.68 20.61 -0.55
CA GLN A 101 11.18 19.30 -0.12
C GLN A 101 10.50 18.12 -0.86
N ARG A 102 9.70 18.37 -1.90
CA ARG A 102 8.93 17.34 -2.61
C ARG A 102 9.79 16.21 -3.15
N ALA A 103 10.91 16.54 -3.81
CA ALA A 103 11.78 15.54 -4.42
C ALA A 103 12.41 14.58 -3.39
N PRO A 104 13.09 15.04 -2.31
CA PRO A 104 13.64 14.14 -1.29
C PRO A 104 12.55 13.34 -0.55
N LEU A 105 11.36 13.91 -0.31
CA LEU A 105 10.26 13.18 0.33
C LEU A 105 9.71 12.07 -0.57
N ILE A 106 9.55 12.31 -1.87
CA ILE A 106 9.11 11.28 -2.83
C ILE A 106 10.19 10.19 -2.98
N ILE A 107 11.49 10.55 -2.99
CA ILE A 107 12.59 9.57 -2.99
C ILE A 107 12.49 8.68 -1.73
N LEU A 108 12.25 9.25 -0.56
CA LEU A 108 12.08 8.48 0.67
C LEU A 108 10.89 7.52 0.59
N VAL A 109 9.77 7.95 -0.01
CA VAL A 109 8.60 7.07 -0.27
C VAL A 109 8.98 5.88 -1.13
N VAL A 110 9.79 6.06 -2.17
CA VAL A 110 10.27 4.99 -3.05
C VAL A 110 11.19 4.03 -2.30
N ILE A 111 12.12 4.54 -1.50
CA ILE A 111 13.02 3.73 -0.66
C ILE A 111 12.21 2.86 0.31
N LEU A 112 11.24 3.44 1.02
CA LEU A 112 10.35 2.71 1.92
C LEU A 112 9.49 1.67 1.17
N GLY A 113 9.07 1.99 -0.04
CA GLY A 113 8.33 1.06 -0.92
C GLY A 113 9.17 -0.15 -1.30
N SER A 114 10.42 0.07 -1.67
CA SER A 114 11.39 -0.98 -1.98
C SER A 114 11.71 -1.83 -0.76
N GLY A 115 11.99 -1.21 0.40
CA GLY A 115 12.24 -1.92 1.65
C GLY A 115 11.07 -2.80 2.07
N GLY A 116 9.83 -2.29 1.94
CA GLY A 116 8.60 -3.05 2.23
C GLY A 116 8.41 -4.27 1.33
N ALA A 117 8.84 -4.20 0.06
CA ALA A 117 8.76 -5.31 -0.88
C ALA A 117 9.71 -6.47 -0.50
N HIS A 118 10.83 -6.18 0.14
CA HIS A 118 11.84 -7.15 0.59
C HIS A 118 11.70 -7.52 2.07
N MET A 119 10.64 -7.04 2.75
CA MET A 119 10.42 -7.32 4.16
C MET A 119 10.17 -8.81 4.41
N PRO A 120 10.91 -9.45 5.35
CA PRO A 120 10.66 -10.84 5.74
C PRO A 120 9.22 -11.07 6.18
N ALA A 121 8.65 -12.24 5.89
CA ALA A 121 7.25 -12.58 6.15
C ALA A 121 6.84 -12.32 7.60
N ARG A 122 7.72 -12.58 8.57
CA ARG A 122 7.45 -12.38 10.00
C ARG A 122 7.17 -10.91 10.38
N TYR A 123 7.80 -9.94 9.69
CA TYR A 123 7.53 -8.51 9.93
C TYR A 123 6.35 -8.01 9.09
N ARG A 124 6.14 -8.62 7.93
CA ARG A 124 5.02 -8.31 7.02
C ARG A 124 3.66 -8.57 7.70
N HIS A 125 3.54 -9.69 8.42
CA HIS A 125 2.30 -10.13 9.10
C HIS A 125 2.34 -9.89 10.61
N TYR A 126 3.29 -9.09 11.10
CA TYR A 126 3.32 -8.69 12.50
C TYR A 126 2.19 -7.70 12.77
N SER A 127 1.25 -8.07 13.62
CA SER A 127 0.17 -7.20 14.07
C SER A 127 0.64 -6.34 15.23
N LEU A 128 0.68 -5.04 15.01
CA LEU A 128 1.01 -4.06 16.06
C LEU A 128 -0.01 -4.04 17.19
N LEU A 129 -1.31 -4.27 16.87
CA LEU A 129 -2.38 -4.29 17.86
C LEU A 129 -2.31 -5.51 18.77
N HIS A 130 -1.82 -6.66 18.28
CA HIS A 130 -1.80 -7.91 19.03
C HIS A 130 -0.41 -8.33 19.49
N GLY A 131 0.66 -7.59 19.12
CA GLY A 131 2.05 -7.87 19.50
C GLY A 131 2.58 -9.23 19.04
N ARG A 132 1.98 -9.85 18.02
CA ARG A 132 2.33 -11.18 17.52
C ARG A 132 2.16 -11.28 16.00
N VAL A 133 2.87 -12.24 15.40
CA VAL A 133 2.69 -12.61 13.99
C VAL A 133 1.34 -13.33 13.85
N LEU A 134 0.49 -12.85 12.94
CA LEU A 134 -0.78 -13.51 12.63
C LEU A 134 -0.52 -14.54 11.52
N ASP A 135 -0.09 -15.75 11.91
CA ASP A 135 0.11 -16.86 10.97
C ASP A 135 -1.25 -17.35 10.44
N GLU A 136 -1.36 -17.45 9.10
CA GLU A 136 -2.52 -18.07 8.42
C GLU A 136 -2.59 -19.61 8.64
N HIS A 137 -1.63 -20.21 9.37
CA HIS A 137 -1.45 -21.66 9.46
C HIS A 137 -1.50 -22.22 10.89
N SER A 138 -2.36 -21.69 11.75
CA SER A 138 -2.74 -22.45 12.97
C SER A 138 -4.02 -23.25 12.70
N SER A 139 -3.99 -24.19 11.78
CA SER A 139 -4.92 -25.32 11.83
C SER A 139 -4.48 -26.22 12.97
N PRO A 140 -5.35 -26.55 13.95
CA PRO A 140 -5.03 -27.57 14.95
C PRO A 140 -4.84 -28.89 14.21
N GLN A 141 -3.66 -29.45 14.31
CA GLN A 141 -3.45 -30.87 13.98
C GLN A 141 -4.14 -31.67 15.08
N THR A 142 -5.26 -32.23 14.75
CA THR A 142 -5.86 -33.37 15.47
C THR A 142 -5.56 -34.64 14.73
#